data_1494e364f83cedc4585f188083ed302b
#
_entry.id   1494e364f83cedc4585f188083ed302b
#
_cell.length_a   1.000
_cell.length_b   1.000
_cell.length_c   1.000
_cell.angle_alpha   90.00
_cell.angle_beta   90.00
_cell.angle_gamma   90.00
#
_symmetry.space_group_name_H-M   'P 1'
#
loop_
_entity.id
_entity.type
_entity.pdbx_description
1 polymer ?
#
loop_
_entity_poly.entity_id
_entity_poly.type
_entity_poly.pdbx_seq_one_letter_code
_entity_poly.pdbx_strand_id
1 'polypeptide(L)'
;MPRIPLAPLASLTQTRYVIHLTTGKRLVLFRLPTIEPSATSPAPKNEANGWSYYAMEAECPHAGGPMQDSSIDIEDSAYVASCPWHAYDFNVETGESSVGIKACTFPVDVRGAVEFGDQVMLEYPEDGVGLVKMEVVSEKMKLKTEVTGKRGDTSNETNGNNETAASQQATDNDAAPSGPAVYLDDKATVCDWCAHILNTSNPEHKIELTAHLFSIFTAREGTSNQMEIGDGSGVTLPAIPPRDGLVDIKPGQMPRAGRGGTQKSRIMMLHALANIEQWAIDLAIDICVRFAAFRTTAAEPRGLPRAFFHDWLKVANDEAKHFSLLRTRLEEMGSYFGAIPVHHGLWESATLTGHDLRARISIIALVHEARGLDVNPMTIDKFRKAGDEESVQSLEIIHNDEITHVTTGHRWLTWICGQEQTDPVQVFRSNVQQYWVGALREPFNTEARMQAGLDERYYGNLVGYGKA
;
A
#
# COMPACT_ATOMS: atom_id res chain seq x y z
N MET A 1 26.83 -8.97 -20.77
CA MET A 1 26.62 -9.41 -19.39
C MET A 1 26.89 -10.91 -19.29
N PRO A 2 27.36 -11.44 -18.15
CA PRO A 2 27.44 -12.89 -17.94
C PRO A 2 26.07 -13.54 -18.15
N ARG A 3 26.09 -14.77 -18.62
CA ARG A 3 24.86 -15.53 -18.94
C ARG A 3 24.77 -16.77 -18.04
N ILE A 4 23.62 -16.93 -17.43
CA ILE A 4 23.31 -18.07 -16.54
C ILE A 4 22.37 -19.00 -17.31
N PRO A 5 22.73 -20.27 -17.58
CA PRO A 5 21.82 -21.23 -18.15
C PRO A 5 20.74 -21.60 -17.12
N LEU A 6 19.47 -21.44 -17.50
CA LEU A 6 18.34 -21.73 -16.61
C LEU A 6 17.81 -23.15 -16.81
N ALA A 7 17.32 -23.46 -18.00
CA ALA A 7 16.71 -24.73 -18.33
C ALA A 7 16.63 -24.93 -19.85
N PRO A 8 16.50 -26.19 -20.33
CA PRO A 8 16.13 -26.44 -21.72
C PRO A 8 14.78 -25.79 -22.06
N LEU A 9 14.69 -25.09 -23.18
CA LEU A 9 13.48 -24.40 -23.63
C LEU A 9 12.25 -25.32 -23.62
N ALA A 10 12.43 -26.57 -24.08
CA ALA A 10 11.36 -27.56 -24.13
C ALA A 10 10.82 -27.99 -22.74
N SER A 11 11.60 -27.79 -21.71
CA SER A 11 11.18 -28.13 -20.32
C SER A 11 10.31 -27.04 -19.67
N LEU A 12 10.28 -25.83 -20.23
CA LEU A 12 9.49 -24.73 -19.71
C LEU A 12 8.06 -24.79 -20.24
N THR A 13 7.21 -25.52 -19.56
CA THR A 13 5.81 -25.74 -19.96
C THR A 13 4.81 -24.89 -19.20
N GLN A 14 5.20 -24.35 -18.04
CA GLN A 14 4.35 -23.52 -17.20
C GLN A 14 4.53 -22.03 -17.46
N THR A 15 3.63 -21.20 -16.96
CA THR A 15 3.65 -19.75 -17.18
C THR A 15 4.60 -19.01 -16.25
N ARG A 16 5.04 -19.64 -15.14
CA ARG A 16 5.89 -18.99 -14.11
C ARG A 16 6.81 -19.97 -13.43
N TYR A 17 8.00 -19.45 -13.14
CA TYR A 17 9.04 -20.16 -12.40
C TYR A 17 9.72 -19.20 -11.43
N VAL A 18 10.08 -19.68 -10.24
CA VAL A 18 10.98 -18.94 -9.33
C VAL A 18 12.40 -19.45 -9.51
N ILE A 19 13.30 -18.55 -9.82
CA ILE A 19 14.73 -18.80 -10.01
C ILE A 19 15.44 -18.45 -8.71
N HIS A 20 16.24 -19.36 -8.17
CA HIS A 20 17.09 -19.14 -7.00
C HIS A 20 18.53 -19.03 -7.46
N LEU A 21 19.19 -17.92 -7.17
CA LEU A 21 20.58 -17.67 -7.54
C LEU A 21 21.53 -17.95 -6.35
N THR A 22 22.81 -18.21 -6.67
CA THR A 22 23.85 -18.44 -5.66
C THR A 22 24.09 -17.25 -4.72
N THR A 23 23.68 -16.06 -5.14
CA THR A 23 23.68 -14.84 -4.31
C THR A 23 22.58 -14.82 -3.23
N GLY A 24 21.67 -15.79 -3.23
CA GLY A 24 20.46 -15.78 -2.42
C GLY A 24 19.31 -14.94 -2.99
N LYS A 25 19.52 -14.19 -4.07
CA LYS A 25 18.42 -13.49 -4.77
C LYS A 25 17.49 -14.47 -5.44
N ARG A 26 16.20 -14.11 -5.48
CA ARG A 26 15.15 -14.82 -6.19
C ARG A 26 14.62 -13.96 -7.33
N LEU A 27 14.36 -14.57 -8.47
CA LEU A 27 13.75 -13.92 -9.61
C LEU A 27 12.50 -14.70 -10.02
N VAL A 28 11.57 -14.05 -10.70
CA VAL A 28 10.45 -14.71 -11.38
C VAL A 28 10.72 -14.71 -12.86
N LEU A 29 10.67 -15.90 -13.48
CA LEU A 29 10.62 -16.03 -14.92
C LEU A 29 9.16 -16.19 -15.34
N PHE A 30 8.69 -15.29 -16.18
CA PHE A 30 7.40 -15.36 -16.85
C PHE A 30 7.57 -15.94 -18.24
N ARG A 31 6.74 -16.91 -18.60
CA ARG A 31 6.56 -17.43 -19.96
C ARG A 31 5.14 -17.08 -20.39
N LEU A 32 5.00 -16.11 -21.29
CA LEU A 32 3.72 -15.52 -21.68
C LEU A 32 3.52 -15.63 -23.19
N PRO A 33 2.29 -15.74 -23.71
CA PRO A 33 2.07 -15.73 -25.17
C PRO A 33 2.72 -14.51 -25.83
N THR A 34 3.31 -14.66 -26.99
CA THR A 34 3.89 -13.52 -27.73
C THR A 34 2.76 -12.58 -28.13
N ILE A 35 2.90 -11.29 -27.78
CA ILE A 35 2.02 -10.24 -28.29
C ILE A 35 2.48 -9.97 -29.73
N GLU A 36 1.57 -10.05 -30.72
CA GLU A 36 1.91 -9.88 -32.14
C GLU A 36 2.70 -8.57 -32.34
N PRO A 37 3.93 -8.65 -32.86
CA PRO A 37 4.73 -7.48 -33.09
C PRO A 37 4.15 -6.66 -34.24
N SER A 38 4.23 -5.32 -34.12
CA SER A 38 4.08 -4.43 -35.26
C SER A 38 5.02 -4.92 -36.41
N ALA A 39 4.52 -5.06 -37.60
CA ALA A 39 5.17 -5.73 -38.75
C ALA A 39 6.57 -5.20 -39.23
N THR A 40 7.25 -4.40 -38.44
CA THR A 40 8.47 -3.65 -38.80
C THR A 40 9.72 -3.91 -37.95
N SER A 41 9.67 -4.78 -36.92
CA SER A 41 10.83 -5.04 -36.05
C SER A 41 11.35 -6.49 -36.20
N PRO A 42 12.69 -6.70 -36.13
CA PRO A 42 13.23 -8.06 -36.02
C PRO A 42 12.72 -8.67 -34.68
N ALA A 43 12.32 -9.95 -34.74
CA ALA A 43 11.79 -10.63 -33.57
C ALA A 43 12.76 -10.56 -32.37
N PRO A 44 12.28 -10.26 -31.14
CA PRO A 44 13.10 -10.12 -29.93
C PRO A 44 13.88 -11.40 -29.56
N LYS A 45 14.98 -11.26 -28.79
CA LYS A 45 15.80 -12.40 -28.35
C LYS A 45 15.11 -13.30 -27.34
N ASN A 46 14.16 -12.76 -26.62
CA ASN A 46 13.39 -13.46 -25.60
C ASN A 46 12.13 -14.16 -26.12
N GLU A 47 11.99 -14.34 -27.43
CA GLU A 47 10.83 -14.98 -28.04
C GLU A 47 11.18 -16.28 -28.74
N ALA A 48 10.40 -17.33 -28.51
CA ALA A 48 10.46 -18.60 -29.17
C ALA A 48 9.11 -19.32 -29.18
N ASN A 49 8.76 -19.94 -30.34
CA ASN A 49 7.59 -20.81 -30.46
C ASN A 49 6.26 -20.19 -30.01
N GLY A 50 6.05 -18.88 -30.25
CA GLY A 50 4.85 -18.16 -29.85
C GLY A 50 4.80 -17.78 -28.36
N TRP A 51 5.94 -17.85 -27.66
CA TRP A 51 6.09 -17.47 -26.26
C TRP A 51 7.21 -16.44 -26.09
N SER A 52 6.94 -15.46 -25.21
CA SER A 52 7.89 -14.46 -24.75
C SER A 52 8.29 -14.74 -23.33
N TYR A 53 9.57 -14.54 -23.00
CA TYR A 53 10.17 -14.83 -21.70
C TYR A 53 10.69 -13.55 -21.08
N TYR A 54 10.29 -13.30 -19.83
CA TYR A 54 10.68 -12.11 -19.06
C TYR A 54 11.14 -12.53 -17.67
N ALA A 55 12.17 -11.89 -17.15
CA ALA A 55 12.65 -12.15 -15.80
C ALA A 55 12.70 -10.84 -14.99
N MET A 56 12.18 -10.88 -13.78
CA MET A 56 12.23 -9.76 -12.85
C MET A 56 12.46 -10.25 -11.42
N GLU A 57 12.75 -9.34 -10.50
CA GLU A 57 12.89 -9.68 -9.07
C GLU A 57 11.60 -10.31 -8.52
N ALA A 58 11.77 -11.34 -7.65
CA ALA A 58 10.64 -12.08 -7.09
C ALA A 58 9.91 -11.32 -5.97
N GLU A 59 10.53 -10.34 -5.40
CA GLU A 59 10.00 -9.46 -4.38
C GLU A 59 9.62 -8.10 -4.98
N CYS A 60 8.38 -7.68 -4.72
CA CYS A 60 7.90 -6.37 -5.14
C CYS A 60 8.76 -5.26 -4.51
N PRO A 61 9.34 -4.33 -5.29
CA PRO A 61 10.19 -3.26 -4.77
C PRO A 61 9.49 -2.30 -3.80
N HIS A 62 8.16 -2.29 -3.75
CA HIS A 62 7.41 -1.48 -2.80
C HIS A 62 7.53 -2.01 -1.36
N ALA A 63 7.14 -3.26 -1.12
CA ALA A 63 7.05 -3.83 0.24
C ALA A 63 7.35 -5.35 0.28
N GLY A 64 8.09 -5.88 -0.69
CA GLY A 64 8.50 -7.28 -0.68
C GLY A 64 7.39 -8.29 -1.05
N GLY A 65 6.26 -7.83 -1.60
CA GLY A 65 5.18 -8.71 -2.03
C GLY A 65 5.64 -9.74 -3.08
N PRO A 66 5.07 -10.97 -3.07
CA PRO A 66 5.54 -12.08 -3.90
C PRO A 66 5.15 -11.89 -5.37
N MET A 67 6.06 -11.44 -6.23
CA MET A 67 5.78 -11.20 -7.65
C MET A 67 5.49 -12.49 -8.44
N GLN A 68 5.89 -13.66 -7.94
CA GLN A 68 5.48 -14.94 -8.54
C GLN A 68 3.96 -15.15 -8.47
N ASP A 69 3.27 -14.50 -7.54
CA ASP A 69 1.81 -14.55 -7.38
C ASP A 69 1.11 -13.35 -8.03
N SER A 70 1.86 -12.51 -8.75
CA SER A 70 1.33 -11.33 -9.44
C SER A 70 0.27 -11.73 -10.46
N SER A 71 -0.66 -10.87 -10.70
CA SER A 71 -1.55 -11.00 -11.84
C SER A 71 -0.91 -10.36 -13.08
N ILE A 72 -1.14 -10.95 -14.25
CA ILE A 72 -0.61 -10.46 -15.52
C ILE A 72 -1.74 -9.89 -16.36
N ASP A 73 -1.52 -8.69 -16.90
CA ASP A 73 -2.39 -8.03 -17.88
C ASP A 73 -1.56 -7.55 -19.07
N ILE A 74 -2.27 -7.16 -20.12
CA ILE A 74 -1.68 -6.49 -21.29
C ILE A 74 -2.17 -5.04 -21.25
N GLU A 75 -1.22 -4.10 -21.19
CA GLU A 75 -1.48 -2.66 -21.26
C GLU A 75 -0.50 -2.05 -22.27
N ASP A 76 -1.00 -1.21 -23.17
CA ASP A 76 -0.20 -0.55 -24.21
C ASP A 76 0.70 -1.52 -25.02
N SER A 77 0.17 -2.70 -25.32
CA SER A 77 0.89 -3.77 -26.04
C SER A 77 2.10 -4.34 -25.29
N ALA A 78 2.14 -4.21 -23.97
CA ALA A 78 3.16 -4.78 -23.09
C ALA A 78 2.53 -5.58 -21.93
N TYR A 79 3.24 -6.58 -21.45
CA TYR A 79 2.82 -7.30 -20.25
C TYR A 79 3.12 -6.50 -18.99
N VAL A 80 2.16 -6.47 -18.09
CA VAL A 80 2.25 -5.80 -16.79
C VAL A 80 1.95 -6.81 -15.69
N ALA A 81 2.87 -6.93 -14.71
CA ALA A 81 2.71 -7.75 -13.53
C ALA A 81 2.27 -6.88 -12.36
N SER A 82 1.12 -7.18 -11.75
CA SER A 82 0.62 -6.44 -10.57
C SER A 82 0.86 -7.21 -9.29
N CYS A 83 1.53 -6.57 -8.33
CA CYS A 83 1.84 -7.14 -7.03
C CYS A 83 0.56 -7.54 -6.27
N PRO A 84 0.49 -8.76 -5.71
CA PRO A 84 -0.71 -9.22 -5.02
C PRO A 84 -1.00 -8.47 -3.72
N TRP A 85 -0.02 -7.80 -3.11
CA TRP A 85 -0.23 -7.14 -1.82
C TRP A 85 -0.89 -5.76 -1.96
N HIS A 86 -0.39 -4.91 -2.88
CA HIS A 86 -0.83 -3.52 -2.98
C HIS A 86 -1.16 -3.09 -4.42
N ALA A 87 -1.31 -4.05 -5.34
CA ALA A 87 -1.63 -3.83 -6.75
C ALA A 87 -0.65 -2.90 -7.51
N TYR A 88 0.59 -2.74 -7.00
CA TYR A 88 1.63 -2.06 -7.76
C TYR A 88 1.91 -2.83 -9.05
N ASP A 89 1.80 -2.15 -10.15
CA ASP A 89 1.94 -2.67 -11.50
C ASP A 89 3.35 -2.41 -12.03
N PHE A 90 3.95 -3.41 -12.66
CA PHE A 90 5.29 -3.32 -13.25
C PHE A 90 5.26 -3.88 -14.66
N ASN A 91 5.75 -3.11 -15.62
CA ASN A 91 6.04 -3.63 -16.97
C ASN A 91 7.11 -4.72 -16.84
N VAL A 92 6.83 -5.92 -17.29
CA VAL A 92 7.74 -7.08 -17.08
C VAL A 92 9.04 -7.00 -17.87
N GLU A 93 9.09 -6.14 -18.90
CA GLU A 93 10.29 -5.93 -19.73
C GLU A 93 11.15 -4.79 -19.19
N THR A 94 10.54 -3.64 -18.86
CA THR A 94 11.29 -2.44 -18.46
C THR A 94 11.40 -2.27 -16.95
N GLY A 95 10.56 -2.96 -16.18
CA GLY A 95 10.44 -2.81 -14.73
C GLY A 95 9.73 -1.53 -14.29
N GLU A 96 9.33 -0.67 -15.20
CA GLU A 96 8.66 0.59 -14.90
C GLU A 96 7.26 0.33 -14.34
N SER A 97 6.88 1.11 -13.34
CA SER A 97 5.54 1.08 -12.75
C SER A 97 4.80 2.39 -13.02
N SER A 98 3.48 2.33 -12.94
CA SER A 98 2.63 3.52 -13.01
C SER A 98 2.84 4.49 -11.82
N VAL A 99 3.46 4.04 -10.74
CA VAL A 99 3.75 4.82 -9.52
C VAL A 99 5.20 5.30 -9.43
N GLY A 100 6.02 5.12 -10.49
CA GLY A 100 7.41 5.58 -10.56
C GLY A 100 8.42 4.72 -9.77
N ILE A 101 7.99 3.69 -9.04
CA ILE A 101 8.88 2.68 -8.49
C ILE A 101 9.30 1.76 -9.63
N LYS A 102 10.57 1.38 -9.67
CA LYS A 102 11.08 0.51 -10.72
C LYS A 102 11.52 -0.83 -10.14
N ALA A 103 10.99 -1.93 -10.71
CA ALA A 103 11.46 -3.28 -10.44
C ALA A 103 12.71 -3.59 -11.25
N CYS A 104 13.62 -4.40 -10.71
CA CYS A 104 14.74 -4.89 -11.48
C CYS A 104 14.27 -5.95 -12.46
N THR A 105 14.56 -5.77 -13.76
CA THR A 105 14.34 -6.75 -14.82
C THR A 105 15.66 -7.25 -15.36
N PHE A 106 15.66 -8.47 -15.87
CA PHE A 106 16.86 -9.15 -16.34
C PHE A 106 16.59 -9.71 -17.75
N PRO A 107 17.44 -9.38 -18.75
CA PRO A 107 17.23 -9.87 -20.10
C PRO A 107 17.29 -11.40 -20.15
N VAL A 108 16.37 -11.99 -20.93
CA VAL A 108 16.32 -13.42 -21.22
C VAL A 108 16.64 -13.63 -22.69
N ASP A 109 17.50 -14.59 -23.00
CA ASP A 109 17.86 -14.98 -24.39
C ASP A 109 17.46 -16.44 -24.60
N VAL A 110 16.58 -16.68 -25.57
CA VAL A 110 16.10 -18.01 -25.96
C VAL A 110 16.59 -18.43 -27.36
N ARG A 111 17.35 -17.58 -28.04
CA ARG A 111 17.88 -17.80 -29.36
C ARG A 111 19.32 -18.29 -29.38
N GLY A 112 20.01 -18.28 -28.25
CA GLY A 112 21.40 -18.72 -28.13
C GLY A 112 21.64 -20.20 -28.32
N ALA A 113 20.68 -20.91 -28.86
CA ALA A 113 20.56 -22.35 -28.97
C ALA A 113 21.64 -23.01 -29.83
N VAL A 114 22.29 -22.29 -30.73
CA VAL A 114 23.34 -22.89 -31.62
C VAL A 114 24.64 -23.14 -30.85
N GLU A 115 24.96 -22.34 -29.83
CA GLU A 115 26.16 -22.52 -29.00
C GLU A 115 25.92 -23.34 -27.73
N PHE A 116 24.70 -23.33 -27.18
CA PHE A 116 24.38 -23.89 -25.84
C PHE A 116 23.22 -24.91 -25.84
N GLY A 117 22.70 -25.33 -27.03
CA GLY A 117 21.66 -26.36 -27.15
C GLY A 117 20.32 -25.98 -26.50
N ASP A 118 19.44 -25.28 -27.19
CA ASP A 118 18.04 -24.96 -26.81
C ASP A 118 17.81 -24.57 -25.34
N GLN A 119 18.79 -23.94 -24.70
CA GLN A 119 18.67 -23.49 -23.30
C GLN A 119 18.23 -22.03 -23.23
N VAL A 120 17.36 -21.76 -22.23
CA VAL A 120 17.00 -20.39 -21.84
C VAL A 120 18.12 -19.81 -20.98
N MET A 121 18.63 -18.66 -21.40
CA MET A 121 19.76 -17.98 -20.78
C MET A 121 19.26 -16.69 -20.10
N LEU A 122 19.67 -16.46 -18.86
CA LEU A 122 19.44 -15.24 -18.13
C LEU A 122 20.71 -14.36 -18.18
N GLU A 123 20.61 -13.11 -18.61
CA GLU A 123 21.69 -12.15 -18.48
C GLU A 123 21.66 -11.53 -17.08
N TYR A 124 22.76 -11.67 -16.33
CA TYR A 124 22.88 -11.16 -14.96
C TYR A 124 24.09 -10.25 -14.82
N PRO A 125 24.01 -9.12 -14.07
CA PRO A 125 25.08 -8.10 -14.10
C PRO A 125 26.36 -8.50 -13.36
N GLU A 126 26.34 -9.50 -12.47
CA GLU A 126 27.49 -9.92 -11.65
C GLU A 126 28.13 -11.20 -12.19
N ASP A 127 29.47 -11.25 -12.22
CA ASP A 127 30.23 -12.45 -12.58
C ASP A 127 30.20 -13.49 -11.46
N GLY A 128 30.29 -14.78 -11.84
CA GLY A 128 30.35 -15.89 -10.88
C GLY A 128 29.05 -16.26 -10.22
N VAL A 129 27.94 -15.62 -10.61
CA VAL A 129 26.59 -15.98 -10.15
C VAL A 129 26.07 -17.16 -10.96
N GLY A 130 25.50 -18.15 -10.28
CA GLY A 130 24.94 -19.35 -10.87
C GLY A 130 23.52 -19.64 -10.44
N LEU A 131 22.87 -20.54 -11.16
CA LEU A 131 21.56 -21.07 -10.80
C LEU A 131 21.72 -22.12 -9.67
N VAL A 132 20.97 -21.96 -8.58
CA VAL A 132 20.85 -22.98 -7.51
C VAL A 132 19.73 -23.96 -7.84
N LYS A 133 18.54 -23.43 -8.11
CA LYS A 133 17.35 -24.22 -8.50
C LYS A 133 16.32 -23.35 -9.19
N MET A 134 15.40 -23.98 -9.87
CA MET A 134 14.22 -23.36 -10.44
C MET A 134 12.97 -24.13 -9.98
N GLU A 135 11.96 -23.43 -9.47
CA GLU A 135 10.72 -23.98 -8.95
C GLU A 135 9.55 -23.56 -9.81
N VAL A 136 8.67 -24.50 -10.12
CA VAL A 136 7.41 -24.21 -10.80
C VAL A 136 6.44 -23.57 -9.83
N VAL A 137 5.83 -22.45 -10.22
CA VAL A 137 4.73 -21.83 -9.46
C VAL A 137 3.42 -22.56 -9.79
N SER A 138 2.71 -23.02 -8.76
CA SER A 138 1.44 -23.76 -8.91
C SER A 138 0.38 -22.91 -9.62
N GLU A 139 -0.24 -23.41 -10.67
CA GLU A 139 -1.23 -22.73 -11.51
C GLU A 139 -2.58 -22.54 -10.80
N LYS A 140 -2.64 -21.74 -9.76
CA LYS A 140 -3.94 -21.27 -9.22
C LYS A 140 -4.41 -19.94 -9.86
N MET A 141 -3.63 -19.36 -10.75
CA MET A 141 -3.99 -18.12 -11.44
C MET A 141 -4.21 -18.33 -12.93
N LYS A 142 -5.47 -18.20 -13.34
CA LYS A 142 -5.87 -18.24 -14.75
C LYS A 142 -5.45 -16.93 -15.44
N LEU A 143 -4.72 -17.04 -16.54
CA LEU A 143 -4.60 -15.97 -17.54
C LEU A 143 -6.00 -15.60 -18.04
N LYS A 144 -6.47 -14.38 -17.77
CA LYS A 144 -7.64 -13.83 -18.46
C LYS A 144 -7.15 -13.22 -19.78
N THR A 145 -7.09 -14.04 -20.81
CA THR A 145 -7.00 -13.58 -22.20
C THR A 145 -8.42 -13.29 -22.70
N GLU A 146 -8.86 -12.05 -22.60
CA GLU A 146 -9.96 -11.56 -23.40
C GLU A 146 -9.45 -10.42 -24.30
N VAL A 147 -8.94 -10.82 -25.45
CA VAL A 147 -8.85 -9.93 -26.61
C VAL A 147 -10.20 -10.00 -27.32
N THR A 148 -11.15 -9.13 -26.95
CA THR A 148 -12.33 -8.91 -27.76
C THR A 148 -12.15 -7.69 -28.65
N GLY A 149 -11.44 -7.90 -29.77
CA GLY A 149 -11.62 -7.06 -30.94
C GLY A 149 -12.91 -7.43 -31.64
N LYS A 150 -14.02 -6.76 -31.36
CA LYS A 150 -15.21 -6.78 -32.22
C LYS A 150 -15.15 -5.62 -33.18
N ARG A 151 -14.75 -5.90 -34.42
CA ARG A 151 -15.27 -5.19 -35.61
C ARG A 151 -16.68 -5.72 -35.87
N GLY A 152 -17.61 -4.79 -36.07
CA GLY A 152 -18.98 -5.12 -36.37
C GLY A 152 -19.15 -5.78 -37.72
N ASP A 153 -20.09 -6.66 -37.80
CA ASP A 153 -21.02 -6.73 -38.96
C ASP A 153 -22.35 -7.30 -38.54
N THR A 154 -23.39 -6.72 -39.12
CA THR A 154 -24.80 -6.95 -38.93
C THR A 154 -25.22 -8.22 -39.63
N SER A 155 -26.08 -9.06 -38.99
CA SER A 155 -27.33 -9.59 -39.54
C SER A 155 -27.94 -10.70 -38.68
N ASN A 156 -29.16 -10.49 -38.31
CA ASN A 156 -30.35 -11.34 -38.06
C ASN A 156 -30.23 -12.86 -37.87
N GLU A 157 -30.93 -13.30 -36.90
CA GLU A 157 -32.10 -14.22 -36.80
C GLU A 157 -32.00 -15.31 -35.73
N THR A 158 -32.91 -15.16 -34.78
CA THR A 158 -33.87 -16.11 -34.16
C THR A 158 -33.48 -17.50 -33.61
N ASN A 159 -33.94 -17.66 -32.38
CA ASN A 159 -34.53 -18.85 -31.73
C ASN A 159 -33.63 -19.81 -30.92
N GLY A 160 -33.99 -19.88 -29.66
CA GLY A 160 -34.30 -21.16 -29.00
C GLY A 160 -33.61 -21.42 -27.65
N ASN A 161 -34.30 -21.05 -26.56
CA ASN A 161 -34.46 -21.73 -25.26
C ASN A 161 -33.32 -22.65 -24.72
N ASN A 162 -32.73 -22.36 -23.58
CA ASN A 162 -33.12 -22.81 -22.22
C ASN A 162 -32.04 -22.51 -21.17
N GLU A 163 -32.45 -21.71 -20.18
CA GLU A 163 -32.33 -21.91 -18.72
C GLU A 163 -31.07 -22.63 -18.21
N THR A 164 -30.25 -21.99 -17.42
CA THR A 164 -30.43 -21.58 -16.03
C THR A 164 -29.29 -20.64 -15.65
N ALA A 165 -29.57 -19.35 -15.59
CA ALA A 165 -28.73 -18.38 -14.94
C ALA A 165 -29.22 -18.26 -13.49
N ALA A 166 -28.43 -18.70 -12.54
CA ALA A 166 -28.61 -18.30 -11.16
C ALA A 166 -28.25 -16.81 -11.04
N SER A 167 -29.27 -15.98 -11.20
CA SER A 167 -29.22 -14.58 -10.78
C SER A 167 -29.12 -14.57 -9.26
N GLN A 168 -27.93 -14.37 -8.72
CA GLN A 168 -27.82 -13.85 -7.37
C GLN A 168 -28.28 -12.38 -7.42
N GLN A 169 -29.47 -12.18 -6.93
CA GLN A 169 -30.04 -10.90 -6.58
C GLN A 169 -29.03 -10.14 -5.73
N ALA A 170 -28.65 -8.96 -6.20
CA ALA A 170 -28.21 -7.91 -5.32
C ALA A 170 -29.38 -7.67 -4.34
N THR A 171 -29.24 -8.14 -3.13
CA THR A 171 -30.07 -7.68 -2.04
C THR A 171 -29.76 -6.20 -1.88
N ASP A 172 -30.73 -5.35 -2.16
CA ASP A 172 -30.78 -3.99 -1.66
C ASP A 172 -30.63 -4.09 -0.14
N ASN A 173 -29.40 -3.96 0.33
CA ASN A 173 -29.15 -3.58 1.69
C ASN A 173 -29.52 -2.10 1.78
N ASP A 174 -30.80 -1.83 1.98
CA ASP A 174 -31.25 -0.64 2.68
C ASP A 174 -30.57 -0.67 4.05
N ALA A 175 -29.34 -0.13 4.10
CA ALA A 175 -28.75 0.27 5.36
C ALA A 175 -29.72 1.31 5.93
N ALA A 176 -30.46 0.93 6.94
CA ALA A 176 -31.32 1.86 7.68
C ALA A 176 -30.46 3.09 8.00
N PRO A 177 -30.96 4.32 7.80
CA PRO A 177 -30.19 5.51 8.10
C PRO A 177 -29.72 5.38 9.54
N SER A 178 -28.40 5.30 9.73
CA SER A 178 -27.82 5.26 11.06
C SER A 178 -28.29 6.52 11.79
N GLY A 179 -28.82 6.35 13.00
CA GLY A 179 -29.24 7.50 13.84
C GLY A 179 -28.07 8.47 14.00
N PRO A 180 -28.27 9.64 14.64
CA PRO A 180 -27.19 10.61 14.83
C PRO A 180 -26.04 10.01 15.62
N ALA A 181 -24.82 10.54 15.44
CA ALA A 181 -23.66 10.16 16.23
C ALA A 181 -23.92 10.33 17.73
N VAL A 182 -23.44 9.38 18.54
CA VAL A 182 -23.62 9.41 19.99
C VAL A 182 -22.44 10.16 20.61
N TYR A 183 -22.73 11.26 21.30
CA TYR A 183 -21.72 12.05 21.99
C TYR A 183 -21.60 11.63 23.45
N LEU A 184 -20.38 11.63 23.96
CA LEU A 184 -20.11 11.40 25.37
C LEU A 184 -20.40 12.67 26.20
N ASP A 185 -20.53 12.50 27.49
CA ASP A 185 -20.78 13.63 28.39
C ASP A 185 -19.53 14.50 28.61
N ASP A 186 -19.72 15.67 29.24
CA ASP A 186 -18.64 16.64 29.47
C ASP A 186 -17.53 16.17 30.43
N LYS A 187 -17.74 15.06 31.14
CA LYS A 187 -16.76 14.48 32.07
C LYS A 187 -15.88 13.41 31.42
N ALA A 188 -16.24 13.00 30.21
CA ALA A 188 -15.47 12.01 29.50
C ALA A 188 -14.04 12.50 29.24
N THR A 189 -13.07 11.63 29.50
CA THR A 189 -11.65 11.88 29.28
C THR A 189 -11.31 11.75 27.78
N VAL A 190 -10.12 12.19 27.39
CA VAL A 190 -9.60 11.95 26.03
C VAL A 190 -9.58 10.45 25.73
N CYS A 191 -9.19 9.61 26.69
CA CYS A 191 -9.17 8.15 26.51
C CYS A 191 -10.57 7.56 26.28
N ASP A 192 -11.61 8.07 26.98
CA ASP A 192 -12.99 7.63 26.75
C ASP A 192 -13.46 7.98 25.35
N TRP A 193 -13.21 9.19 24.89
CA TRP A 193 -13.52 9.63 23.54
C TRP A 193 -12.77 8.82 22.47
N CYS A 194 -11.47 8.61 22.67
CA CYS A 194 -10.67 7.79 21.73
C CYS A 194 -11.22 6.37 21.64
N ALA A 195 -11.54 5.74 22.77
CA ALA A 195 -12.13 4.40 22.77
C ALA A 195 -13.51 4.38 22.10
N HIS A 196 -14.33 5.41 22.31
CA HIS A 196 -15.63 5.55 21.67
C HIS A 196 -15.50 5.66 20.14
N ILE A 197 -14.58 6.49 19.64
CA ILE A 197 -14.29 6.66 18.20
C ILE A 197 -13.79 5.35 17.61
N LEU A 198 -12.86 4.64 18.26
CA LEU A 198 -12.33 3.36 17.78
C LEU A 198 -13.41 2.27 17.68
N ASN A 199 -14.43 2.30 18.56
CA ASN A 199 -15.55 1.36 18.53
C ASN A 199 -16.70 1.80 17.59
N THR A 200 -16.61 2.99 16.99
CA THR A 200 -17.59 3.48 16.05
C THR A 200 -17.34 2.88 14.66
N SER A 201 -18.32 2.15 14.11
CA SER A 201 -18.21 1.47 12.82
C SER A 201 -18.58 2.35 11.63
N ASN A 202 -19.53 3.26 11.83
CA ASN A 202 -20.00 4.18 10.79
C ASN A 202 -18.92 5.24 10.47
N PRO A 203 -18.45 5.34 9.22
CA PRO A 203 -17.36 6.24 8.86
C PRO A 203 -17.71 7.72 9.02
N GLU A 204 -18.97 8.12 8.80
CA GLU A 204 -19.42 9.51 8.96
C GLU A 204 -19.41 9.92 10.43
N HIS A 205 -19.95 9.08 11.30
CA HIS A 205 -19.88 9.30 12.74
C HIS A 205 -18.44 9.36 13.26
N LYS A 206 -17.56 8.51 12.71
CA LYS A 206 -16.13 8.53 13.07
C LYS A 206 -15.49 9.86 12.73
N ILE A 207 -15.74 10.40 11.55
CA ILE A 207 -15.28 11.74 11.12
C ILE A 207 -15.82 12.81 12.07
N GLU A 208 -17.14 12.81 12.30
CA GLU A 208 -17.83 13.81 13.12
C GLU A 208 -17.31 13.80 14.56
N LEU A 209 -17.21 12.63 15.18
CA LEU A 209 -16.73 12.48 16.55
C LEU A 209 -15.25 12.85 16.70
N THR A 210 -14.41 12.55 15.70
CA THR A 210 -12.99 12.93 15.67
C THR A 210 -12.84 14.45 15.61
N ALA A 211 -13.56 15.12 14.72
CA ALA A 211 -13.55 16.57 14.61
C ALA A 211 -14.09 17.23 15.90
N HIS A 212 -15.16 16.68 16.47
CA HIS A 212 -15.72 17.15 17.74
C HIS A 212 -14.70 17.03 18.89
N LEU A 213 -14.07 15.85 19.05
CA LEU A 213 -13.07 15.64 20.10
C LEU A 213 -11.93 16.66 19.99
N PHE A 214 -11.36 16.86 18.77
CA PHE A 214 -10.30 17.83 18.58
C PHE A 214 -10.76 19.26 18.89
N SER A 215 -11.98 19.63 18.49
CA SER A 215 -12.57 20.95 18.76
C SER A 215 -12.72 21.21 20.26
N ILE A 216 -13.34 20.29 21.03
CA ILE A 216 -13.54 20.48 22.47
C ILE A 216 -12.23 20.40 23.26
N PHE A 217 -11.27 19.55 22.83
CA PHE A 217 -9.95 19.45 23.43
C PHE A 217 -9.19 20.76 23.34
N THR A 218 -9.16 21.38 22.14
CA THR A 218 -8.48 22.66 21.90
C THR A 218 -9.20 23.84 22.54
N ALA A 219 -10.53 23.91 22.46
CA ALA A 219 -11.30 24.99 23.02
C ALA A 219 -11.22 25.07 24.56
N ARG A 220 -11.01 23.93 25.22
CA ARG A 220 -10.90 23.86 26.68
C ARG A 220 -9.45 23.95 27.19
N GLU A 221 -8.47 24.03 26.31
CA GLU A 221 -7.05 24.07 26.70
C GLU A 221 -6.72 25.31 27.54
N GLY A 222 -6.06 25.10 28.70
CA GLY A 222 -5.71 26.15 29.65
C GLY A 222 -6.87 26.79 30.41
N THR A 223 -8.08 26.26 30.26
CA THR A 223 -9.28 26.73 31.04
C THR A 223 -9.49 25.89 32.28
N SER A 224 -10.35 26.39 33.21
CA SER A 224 -10.77 25.62 34.36
C SER A 224 -11.57 24.35 34.02
N ASN A 225 -12.01 24.22 32.79
CA ASN A 225 -12.77 23.09 32.24
C ASN A 225 -11.95 22.24 31.31
N GLN A 226 -10.61 22.26 31.47
CA GLN A 226 -9.69 21.49 30.65
C GLN A 226 -10.00 20.01 30.75
N MET A 227 -10.12 19.34 29.57
CA MET A 227 -10.40 17.92 29.49
C MET A 227 -9.25 17.11 30.08
N GLU A 228 -9.54 16.13 30.92
CA GLU A 228 -8.56 15.18 31.45
C GLU A 228 -8.16 14.17 30.33
N ILE A 229 -6.90 13.76 30.34
CA ILE A 229 -6.41 12.77 29.37
C ILE A 229 -6.97 11.37 29.69
N GLY A 230 -6.99 11.00 30.98
CA GLY A 230 -7.19 9.62 31.41
C GLY A 230 -5.91 8.79 31.29
N ASP A 231 -5.94 7.57 31.80
CA ASP A 231 -4.82 6.62 31.74
C ASP A 231 -5.11 5.40 30.83
N GLY A 232 -6.29 5.35 30.23
CA GLY A 232 -6.73 4.27 29.37
C GLY A 232 -7.10 2.96 30.08
N SER A 233 -7.01 2.89 31.41
CA SER A 233 -7.24 1.64 32.17
C SER A 233 -8.70 1.21 32.24
N GLY A 234 -9.62 2.16 32.10
CA GLY A 234 -11.07 1.94 32.21
C GLY A 234 -11.79 1.67 30.87
N VAL A 235 -11.10 1.68 29.74
CA VAL A 235 -11.72 1.58 28.42
C VAL A 235 -11.42 0.26 27.72
N THR A 236 -12.35 -0.18 26.87
CA THR A 236 -12.18 -1.37 26.03
C THR A 236 -11.88 -0.95 24.61
N LEU A 237 -10.71 -1.36 24.10
CA LEU A 237 -10.31 -1.13 22.72
C LEU A 237 -10.64 -2.33 21.85
N PRO A 238 -11.13 -2.12 20.62
CA PRO A 238 -11.36 -3.23 19.69
C PRO A 238 -10.02 -3.80 19.22
N ALA A 239 -9.98 -5.12 18.98
CA ALA A 239 -8.81 -5.76 18.38
C ALA A 239 -8.56 -5.22 16.95
N ILE A 240 -9.65 -5.01 16.21
CA ILE A 240 -9.69 -4.33 14.91
C ILE A 240 -10.87 -3.38 14.97
N PRO A 241 -10.69 -2.06 14.73
CA PRO A 241 -11.79 -1.11 14.64
C PRO A 241 -12.86 -1.57 13.65
N PRO A 242 -14.14 -1.58 14.04
CA PRO A 242 -15.21 -1.99 13.16
C PRO A 242 -15.40 -0.98 12.02
N ARG A 243 -15.86 -1.45 10.86
CA ARG A 243 -16.05 -0.65 9.64
C ARG A 243 -17.29 -1.14 8.89
N ASP A 244 -18.38 -0.38 8.94
CA ASP A 244 -19.64 -0.74 8.30
C ASP A 244 -19.55 -0.65 6.77
N GLY A 245 -20.29 -1.52 6.10
CA GLY A 245 -20.51 -1.46 4.66
C GLY A 245 -19.29 -1.86 3.80
N LEU A 246 -18.21 -2.37 4.41
CA LEU A 246 -16.99 -2.74 3.71
C LEU A 246 -16.86 -4.25 3.55
N VAL A 247 -16.39 -4.69 2.40
CA VAL A 247 -15.98 -6.07 2.13
C VAL A 247 -14.48 -6.19 2.32
N ASP A 248 -14.08 -6.89 3.37
CA ASP A 248 -12.67 -7.08 3.70
C ASP A 248 -12.11 -8.32 2.98
N ILE A 249 -11.01 -8.15 2.26
CA ILE A 249 -10.32 -9.23 1.55
C ILE A 249 -8.83 -9.19 1.84
N LYS A 250 -8.14 -10.31 1.63
CA LYS A 250 -6.69 -10.35 1.77
C LYS A 250 -6.03 -9.44 0.74
N PRO A 251 -4.92 -8.76 1.07
CA PRO A 251 -4.22 -7.85 0.14
C PRO A 251 -3.98 -8.45 -1.24
N GLY A 252 -3.60 -9.74 -1.34
CA GLY A 252 -3.38 -10.44 -2.60
C GLY A 252 -4.62 -10.74 -3.46
N GLN A 253 -5.81 -10.39 -2.98
CA GLN A 253 -7.08 -10.55 -3.70
C GLN A 253 -7.66 -9.20 -4.16
N MET A 254 -6.96 -8.08 -3.90
CA MET A 254 -7.40 -6.75 -4.28
C MET A 254 -7.57 -6.60 -5.80
N PRO A 255 -8.64 -5.95 -6.26
CA PRO A 255 -8.77 -5.55 -7.66
C PRO A 255 -7.63 -4.61 -8.07
N ARG A 256 -7.26 -4.63 -9.34
CA ARG A 256 -6.16 -3.81 -9.87
C ARG A 256 -6.55 -2.36 -10.00
N ALA A 257 -5.72 -1.45 -9.52
CA ALA A 257 -5.94 -0.01 -9.66
C ALA A 257 -5.67 0.50 -11.09
N GLY A 258 -4.80 -0.15 -11.88
CA GLY A 258 -4.38 0.33 -13.19
C GLY A 258 -3.45 1.56 -13.11
N ARG A 259 -3.20 2.20 -14.27
CA ARG A 259 -2.20 3.29 -14.41
C ARG A 259 -2.75 4.71 -14.24
N GLY A 260 -4.02 4.88 -13.89
CA GLY A 260 -4.64 6.21 -13.71
C GLY A 260 -5.16 6.87 -15.01
N GLY A 261 -4.87 6.33 -16.19
CA GLY A 261 -5.32 6.90 -17.47
C GLY A 261 -6.83 6.81 -17.72
N THR A 262 -7.52 5.84 -17.13
CA THR A 262 -8.98 5.72 -17.22
C THR A 262 -9.66 6.21 -15.94
N GLN A 263 -10.90 6.69 -16.05
CA GLN A 263 -11.70 7.05 -14.89
C GLN A 263 -11.82 5.90 -13.88
N LYS A 264 -12.04 4.68 -14.36
CA LYS A 264 -12.09 3.47 -13.52
C LYS A 264 -10.80 3.28 -12.72
N SER A 265 -9.65 3.43 -13.36
CA SER A 265 -8.35 3.33 -12.69
C SER A 265 -8.17 4.41 -11.62
N ARG A 266 -8.56 5.66 -11.90
CA ARG A 266 -8.49 6.76 -10.94
C ARG A 266 -9.42 6.54 -9.74
N ILE A 267 -10.65 6.08 -9.98
CA ILE A 267 -11.59 5.67 -8.92
C ILE A 267 -10.94 4.62 -8.00
N MET A 268 -10.32 3.58 -8.58
CA MET A 268 -9.65 2.55 -7.78
C MET A 268 -8.49 3.09 -6.96
N MET A 269 -7.71 4.03 -7.51
CA MET A 269 -6.62 4.70 -6.78
C MET A 269 -7.15 5.54 -5.61
N LEU A 270 -8.16 6.38 -5.86
CA LEU A 270 -8.78 7.21 -4.81
C LEU A 270 -9.44 6.35 -3.72
N HIS A 271 -10.09 5.25 -4.11
CA HIS A 271 -10.70 4.32 -3.16
C HIS A 271 -9.63 3.64 -2.26
N ALA A 272 -8.50 3.24 -2.84
CA ALA A 272 -7.39 2.67 -2.08
C ALA A 272 -6.79 3.70 -1.10
N LEU A 273 -6.61 4.95 -1.53
CA LEU A 273 -6.18 6.05 -0.66
C LEU A 273 -7.20 6.30 0.45
N ALA A 274 -8.50 6.41 0.13
CA ALA A 274 -9.55 6.59 1.13
C ALA A 274 -9.56 5.47 2.19
N ASN A 275 -9.22 4.22 1.80
CA ASN A 275 -9.04 3.14 2.76
C ASN A 275 -7.85 3.36 3.70
N ILE A 276 -6.75 3.93 3.21
CA ILE A 276 -5.57 4.28 4.02
C ILE A 276 -5.92 5.39 5.00
N GLU A 277 -6.52 6.48 4.53
CA GLU A 277 -6.91 7.62 5.36
C GLU A 277 -7.88 7.23 6.48
N GLN A 278 -8.87 6.35 6.18
CA GLN A 278 -9.76 5.87 7.22
C GLN A 278 -9.02 5.08 8.32
N TRP A 279 -8.03 4.26 7.94
CA TRP A 279 -7.18 3.58 8.91
C TRP A 279 -6.28 4.56 9.67
N ALA A 280 -5.80 5.62 9.02
CA ALA A 280 -4.96 6.64 9.63
C ALA A 280 -5.70 7.40 10.75
N ILE A 281 -7.02 7.67 10.59
CA ILE A 281 -7.86 8.17 11.69
C ILE A 281 -7.76 7.24 12.90
N ASP A 282 -8.01 5.95 12.70
CA ASP A 282 -7.99 4.96 13.77
C ASP A 282 -6.60 4.87 14.43
N LEU A 283 -5.53 4.94 13.66
CA LEU A 283 -4.16 4.86 14.16
C LEU A 283 -3.75 6.07 15.00
N ALA A 284 -4.15 7.27 14.58
CA ALA A 284 -3.89 8.51 15.31
C ALA A 284 -4.72 8.62 16.60
N ILE A 285 -5.92 8.05 16.61
CA ILE A 285 -6.76 7.92 17.82
C ILE A 285 -6.21 6.82 18.73
N ASP A 286 -5.82 5.66 18.19
CA ASP A 286 -5.31 4.53 18.97
C ASP A 286 -4.04 4.87 19.74
N ILE A 287 -3.12 5.63 19.15
CA ILE A 287 -1.86 6.01 19.81
C ILE A 287 -2.12 6.84 21.07
N CYS A 288 -3.15 7.67 21.06
CA CYS A 288 -3.54 8.48 22.23
C CYS A 288 -4.00 7.62 23.40
N VAL A 289 -4.93 6.70 23.19
CA VAL A 289 -5.49 5.90 24.26
C VAL A 289 -4.61 4.71 24.64
N ARG A 290 -3.99 4.04 23.67
CA ARG A 290 -3.16 2.86 23.93
C ARG A 290 -1.92 3.17 24.74
N PHE A 291 -1.34 4.35 24.56
CA PHE A 291 -0.11 4.76 25.23
C PHE A 291 -0.33 5.87 26.26
N ALA A 292 -1.56 6.14 26.69
CA ALA A 292 -1.87 7.18 27.67
C ALA A 292 -1.08 6.99 28.98
N ALA A 293 -0.92 5.75 29.43
CA ALA A 293 -0.14 5.40 30.64
C ALA A 293 1.37 5.27 30.40
N PHE A 294 1.87 5.56 29.18
CA PHE A 294 3.29 5.44 28.87
C PHE A 294 4.16 6.24 29.82
N ARG A 295 5.31 5.66 30.18
CA ARG A 295 6.38 6.32 30.94
C ARG A 295 7.71 6.05 30.24
N THR A 296 8.56 7.08 30.19
CA THR A 296 9.94 6.93 29.70
C THR A 296 10.73 6.00 30.62
N THR A 297 11.74 5.34 30.08
CA THR A 297 12.66 4.45 30.83
C THR A 297 13.80 5.21 31.52
N ALA A 298 13.73 6.55 31.59
CA ALA A 298 14.69 7.40 32.27
C ALA A 298 14.74 7.12 33.79
N ALA A 299 15.80 7.56 34.46
CA ALA A 299 15.94 7.46 35.92
C ALA A 299 14.75 8.12 36.67
N GLU A 300 14.22 9.22 36.11
CA GLU A 300 12.97 9.84 36.51
C GLU A 300 11.94 9.63 35.39
N PRO A 301 11.08 8.59 35.47
CA PRO A 301 10.11 8.30 34.43
C PRO A 301 9.11 9.44 34.23
N ARG A 302 9.00 9.93 32.98
CA ARG A 302 8.07 10.98 32.60
C ARG A 302 6.92 10.41 31.78
N GLY A 303 5.70 10.87 32.08
CA GLY A 303 4.54 10.62 31.25
C GLY A 303 4.55 11.48 29.99
N LEU A 304 3.69 11.13 29.06
CA LEU A 304 3.47 11.93 27.87
C LEU A 304 2.87 13.30 28.24
N PRO A 305 3.43 14.40 27.72
CA PRO A 305 2.86 15.72 27.96
C PRO A 305 1.57 15.89 27.15
N ARG A 306 0.71 16.81 27.61
CA ARG A 306 -0.56 17.13 26.92
C ARG A 306 -0.38 17.47 25.43
N ALA A 307 0.73 18.10 25.06
CA ALA A 307 1.07 18.41 23.68
C ALA A 307 1.18 17.16 22.77
N PHE A 308 1.52 15.99 23.33
CA PHE A 308 1.49 14.73 22.60
C PHE A 308 0.07 14.41 22.12
N PHE A 309 -0.89 14.49 22.98
CA PHE A 309 -2.30 14.21 22.66
C PHE A 309 -2.85 15.27 21.70
N HIS A 310 -2.50 16.54 21.90
CA HIS A 310 -2.87 17.61 20.98
C HIS A 310 -2.41 17.30 19.55
N ASP A 311 -1.12 16.95 19.38
CA ASP A 311 -0.55 16.70 18.08
C ASP A 311 -1.21 15.50 17.38
N TRP A 312 -1.42 14.39 18.10
CA TRP A 312 -2.04 13.19 17.51
C TRP A 312 -3.55 13.36 17.26
N LEU A 313 -4.26 14.10 18.09
CA LEU A 313 -5.66 14.45 17.82
C LEU A 313 -5.77 15.38 16.61
N LYS A 314 -4.78 16.27 16.41
CA LYS A 314 -4.71 17.08 15.20
C LYS A 314 -4.50 16.19 13.97
N VAL A 315 -3.55 15.26 14.02
CA VAL A 315 -3.35 14.27 12.92
C VAL A 315 -4.66 13.54 12.65
N ALA A 316 -5.34 12.98 13.65
CA ALA A 316 -6.61 12.30 13.47
C ALA A 316 -7.68 13.17 12.77
N ASN A 317 -7.74 14.45 13.13
CA ASN A 317 -8.67 15.41 12.51
C ASN A 317 -8.29 15.73 11.05
N ASP A 318 -7.00 15.83 10.75
CA ASP A 318 -6.52 16.01 9.37
C ASP A 318 -6.84 14.77 8.52
N GLU A 319 -6.63 13.55 9.05
CA GLU A 319 -6.99 12.30 8.36
C GLU A 319 -8.51 12.16 8.13
N ALA A 320 -9.33 12.61 9.08
CA ALA A 320 -10.78 12.68 8.88
C ALA A 320 -11.16 13.64 7.74
N LYS A 321 -10.46 14.77 7.60
CA LYS A 321 -10.59 15.70 6.47
C LYS A 321 -10.14 15.04 5.16
N HIS A 322 -9.00 14.37 5.13
CA HIS A 322 -8.46 13.68 3.97
C HIS A 322 -9.44 12.60 3.47
N PHE A 323 -9.92 11.76 4.38
CA PHE A 323 -10.92 10.75 4.06
C PHE A 323 -12.19 11.36 3.48
N SER A 324 -12.67 12.48 4.05
CA SER A 324 -13.84 13.21 3.56
C SER A 324 -13.64 13.75 2.14
N LEU A 325 -12.47 14.33 1.85
CA LEU A 325 -12.12 14.83 0.51
C LEU A 325 -12.15 13.70 -0.53
N LEU A 326 -11.53 12.57 -0.21
CA LEU A 326 -11.48 11.42 -1.12
C LEU A 326 -12.85 10.77 -1.32
N ARG A 327 -13.68 10.68 -0.27
CA ARG A 327 -15.07 10.19 -0.39
C ARG A 327 -15.88 11.08 -1.31
N THR A 328 -15.89 12.39 -1.06
CA THR A 328 -16.59 13.37 -1.90
C THR A 328 -16.14 13.22 -3.36
N ARG A 329 -14.81 13.10 -3.58
CA ARG A 329 -14.31 12.93 -4.94
C ARG A 329 -14.76 11.63 -5.61
N LEU A 330 -14.82 10.52 -4.87
CA LEU A 330 -15.37 9.25 -5.37
C LEU A 330 -16.83 9.40 -5.80
N GLU A 331 -17.67 10.10 -5.02
CA GLU A 331 -19.07 10.36 -5.31
C GLU A 331 -19.24 11.22 -6.58
N GLU A 332 -18.45 12.28 -6.73
CA GLU A 332 -18.40 13.13 -7.93
C GLU A 332 -18.00 12.34 -9.18
N MET A 333 -17.17 11.31 -9.03
CA MET A 333 -16.76 10.42 -10.10
C MET A 333 -17.77 9.29 -10.38
N GLY A 334 -18.92 9.28 -9.70
CA GLY A 334 -19.99 8.26 -9.87
C GLY A 334 -19.69 6.93 -9.18
N SER A 335 -18.89 6.96 -8.09
CA SER A 335 -18.59 5.82 -7.24
C SER A 335 -18.84 6.16 -5.76
N TYR A 336 -18.43 5.32 -4.84
CA TYR A 336 -18.52 5.59 -3.40
C TYR A 336 -17.47 4.76 -2.66
N PHE A 337 -17.14 5.16 -1.43
CA PHE A 337 -16.25 4.37 -0.58
C PHE A 337 -16.98 3.11 -0.08
N GLY A 338 -16.41 1.94 -0.36
CA GLY A 338 -17.04 0.63 -0.14
C GLY A 338 -17.52 -0.05 -1.44
N ALA A 339 -17.52 0.67 -2.58
CA ALA A 339 -17.82 0.07 -3.89
C ALA A 339 -16.79 -0.98 -4.32
N ILE A 340 -15.59 -0.93 -3.74
CA ILE A 340 -14.47 -1.83 -4.01
C ILE A 340 -14.06 -2.47 -2.69
N PRO A 341 -13.74 -3.78 -2.65
CA PRO A 341 -13.22 -4.41 -1.45
C PRO A 341 -11.98 -3.70 -0.90
N VAL A 342 -11.75 -3.82 0.40
CA VAL A 342 -10.64 -3.18 1.13
C VAL A 342 -9.80 -4.24 1.86
N HIS A 343 -8.68 -3.81 2.48
CA HIS A 343 -7.89 -4.65 3.36
C HIS A 343 -7.42 -3.86 4.59
N HIS A 344 -7.02 -4.58 5.65
CA HIS A 344 -6.60 -4.00 6.93
C HIS A 344 -5.10 -4.10 7.21
N GLY A 345 -4.27 -4.21 6.15
CA GLY A 345 -2.82 -4.40 6.30
C GLY A 345 -2.11 -3.29 7.08
N LEU A 346 -2.62 -2.05 7.03
CA LEU A 346 -2.06 -0.95 7.84
C LEU A 346 -2.32 -1.15 9.33
N TRP A 347 -3.51 -1.64 9.70
CA TRP A 347 -3.83 -1.98 11.09
C TRP A 347 -3.02 -3.19 11.60
N GLU A 348 -2.71 -4.18 10.75
CA GLU A 348 -1.82 -5.28 11.11
C GLU A 348 -0.43 -4.79 11.54
N SER A 349 0.14 -3.81 10.82
CA SER A 349 1.42 -3.18 11.20
C SER A 349 1.32 -2.48 12.57
N ALA A 350 0.19 -1.85 12.86
CA ALA A 350 -0.06 -1.23 14.16
C ALA A 350 -0.21 -2.26 15.29
N THR A 351 -0.82 -3.40 15.01
CA THR A 351 -0.96 -4.49 15.98
C THR A 351 0.41 -5.04 16.40
N LEU A 352 1.32 -5.21 15.44
CA LEU A 352 2.70 -5.66 15.71
C LEU A 352 3.47 -4.71 16.65
N THR A 353 3.16 -3.43 16.61
CA THR A 353 3.84 -2.36 17.37
C THR A 353 3.04 -1.86 18.57
N GLY A 354 1.90 -2.49 18.88
CA GLY A 354 0.98 -2.05 19.95
C GLY A 354 1.51 -2.13 21.38
N HIS A 355 2.66 -2.77 21.58
CA HIS A 355 3.29 -2.97 22.87
C HIS A 355 4.37 -1.92 23.23
N ASP A 356 4.88 -1.16 22.24
CA ASP A 356 5.92 -0.14 22.42
C ASP A 356 5.63 1.11 21.58
N LEU A 357 5.54 2.27 22.24
CA LEU A 357 5.28 3.55 21.60
C LEU A 357 6.38 3.95 20.61
N ARG A 358 7.64 3.61 20.88
CA ARG A 358 8.76 3.92 19.98
C ARG A 358 8.66 3.12 18.69
N ALA A 359 8.30 1.83 18.80
CA ALA A 359 8.06 0.97 17.67
C ALA A 359 6.85 1.44 16.86
N ARG A 360 5.73 1.82 17.55
CA ARG A 360 4.53 2.37 16.92
C ARG A 360 4.86 3.63 16.10
N ILE A 361 5.53 4.60 16.69
CA ILE A 361 5.91 5.85 15.99
C ILE A 361 6.85 5.52 14.83
N SER A 362 7.86 4.67 15.03
CA SER A 362 8.83 4.32 13.99
C SER A 362 8.15 3.68 12.78
N ILE A 363 7.27 2.73 12.98
CA ILE A 363 6.67 1.97 11.86
C ILE A 363 5.50 2.71 11.23
N ILE A 364 4.59 3.27 12.02
CA ILE A 364 3.40 3.95 11.47
C ILE A 364 3.80 5.34 10.96
N ALA A 365 4.27 6.23 11.83
CA ALA A 365 4.48 7.62 11.45
C ALA A 365 5.74 7.86 10.59
N LEU A 366 6.83 7.08 10.79
CA LEU A 366 8.10 7.35 10.11
C LEU A 366 8.43 6.37 8.97
N VAL A 367 7.67 5.28 8.81
CA VAL A 367 7.80 4.40 7.65
C VAL A 367 6.56 4.51 6.76
N HIS A 368 5.34 4.22 7.27
CA HIS A 368 4.13 4.25 6.44
C HIS A 368 3.79 5.66 5.96
N GLU A 369 3.67 6.66 6.87
CA GLU A 369 3.36 8.04 6.48
C GLU A 369 4.48 8.66 5.63
N ALA A 370 5.76 8.43 5.98
CA ALA A 370 6.86 8.92 5.17
C ALA A 370 6.88 8.29 3.76
N ARG A 371 6.30 7.10 3.55
CA ARG A 371 6.10 6.54 2.22
C ARG A 371 5.08 7.34 1.41
N GLY A 372 4.07 7.91 2.07
CA GLY A 372 3.15 8.88 1.45
C GLY A 372 3.91 10.06 0.84
N LEU A 373 4.88 10.63 1.56
CA LEU A 373 5.71 11.74 1.04
C LEU A 373 6.44 11.37 -0.26
N ASP A 374 6.85 10.11 -0.40
CA ASP A 374 7.59 9.63 -1.57
C ASP A 374 6.69 9.40 -2.79
N VAL A 375 5.47 8.86 -2.59
CA VAL A 375 4.62 8.37 -3.69
C VAL A 375 3.50 9.34 -4.09
N ASN A 376 3.05 10.21 -3.18
CA ASN A 376 1.98 11.17 -3.48
C ASN A 376 2.29 12.11 -4.64
N PRO A 377 3.51 12.68 -4.79
CA PRO A 377 3.83 13.53 -5.94
C PRO A 377 3.64 12.82 -7.29
N MET A 378 4.00 11.56 -7.36
CA MET A 378 3.84 10.76 -8.58
C MET A 378 2.36 10.40 -8.84
N THR A 379 1.59 10.17 -7.79
CA THR A 379 0.15 9.96 -7.89
C THR A 379 -0.55 11.22 -8.38
N ILE A 380 -0.23 12.38 -7.81
CA ILE A 380 -0.72 13.69 -8.24
C ILE A 380 -0.42 13.93 -9.73
N ASP A 381 0.81 13.63 -10.17
CA ASP A 381 1.22 13.80 -11.57
C ASP A 381 0.39 12.94 -12.53
N LYS A 382 0.00 11.73 -12.14
CA LYS A 382 -0.90 10.88 -12.95
C LYS A 382 -2.28 11.50 -13.13
N PHE A 383 -2.87 12.01 -12.06
CA PHE A 383 -4.16 12.68 -12.12
C PHE A 383 -4.09 13.97 -12.95
N ARG A 384 -3.00 14.74 -12.81
CA ARG A 384 -2.74 15.94 -13.62
C ARG A 384 -2.60 15.61 -15.10
N LYS A 385 -1.85 14.56 -15.48
CA LYS A 385 -1.73 14.07 -16.85
C LYS A 385 -3.05 13.58 -17.43
N ALA A 386 -3.96 13.11 -16.59
CA ALA A 386 -5.30 12.69 -16.98
C ALA A 386 -6.30 13.87 -17.06
N GLY A 387 -5.89 15.10 -16.74
CA GLY A 387 -6.75 16.29 -16.72
C GLY A 387 -7.76 16.30 -15.56
N ASP A 388 -7.47 15.60 -14.47
CA ASP A 388 -8.36 15.44 -13.31
C ASP A 388 -7.92 16.40 -12.18
N GLU A 389 -8.15 17.71 -12.43
CA GLU A 389 -7.66 18.78 -11.56
C GLU A 389 -8.33 18.80 -10.18
N GLU A 390 -9.58 18.37 -10.06
CA GLU A 390 -10.29 18.28 -8.78
C GLU A 390 -9.64 17.22 -7.86
N SER A 391 -9.27 16.07 -8.42
CA SER A 391 -8.50 15.06 -7.67
C SER A 391 -7.10 15.57 -7.33
N VAL A 392 -6.44 16.32 -8.23
CA VAL A 392 -5.13 16.94 -7.96
C VAL A 392 -5.21 17.87 -6.75
N GLN A 393 -6.21 18.76 -6.69
CA GLN A 393 -6.38 19.69 -5.56
C GLN A 393 -6.53 18.94 -4.23
N SER A 394 -7.36 17.90 -4.19
CA SER A 394 -7.54 17.08 -2.99
C SER A 394 -6.24 16.40 -2.56
N LEU A 395 -5.52 15.81 -3.51
CA LEU A 395 -4.26 15.10 -3.24
C LEU A 395 -3.11 16.04 -2.84
N GLU A 396 -3.09 17.28 -3.32
CA GLU A 396 -2.11 18.30 -2.91
C GLU A 396 -2.34 18.76 -1.47
N ILE A 397 -3.61 18.90 -1.04
CA ILE A 397 -3.94 19.17 0.37
C ILE A 397 -3.42 18.03 1.25
N ILE A 398 -3.74 16.78 0.91
CA ILE A 398 -3.28 15.60 1.64
C ILE A 398 -1.75 15.58 1.73
N HIS A 399 -1.06 15.74 0.59
CA HIS A 399 0.41 15.70 0.56
C HIS A 399 1.07 16.75 1.48
N ASN A 400 0.52 17.96 1.52
CA ASN A 400 1.06 19.02 2.36
C ASN A 400 0.85 18.73 3.86
N ASP A 401 -0.31 18.18 4.23
CA ASP A 401 -0.60 17.81 5.61
C ASP A 401 0.28 16.63 6.06
N GLU A 402 0.58 15.65 5.18
CA GLU A 402 1.46 14.49 5.44
C GLU A 402 2.86 14.88 5.95
N ILE A 403 3.43 16.00 5.46
CA ILE A 403 4.71 16.52 5.97
C ILE A 403 4.59 16.81 7.47
N THR A 404 3.44 17.33 7.92
CA THR A 404 3.20 17.65 9.33
C THR A 404 2.97 16.39 10.18
N HIS A 405 2.37 15.35 9.61
CA HIS A 405 2.16 14.06 10.27
C HIS A 405 3.50 13.35 10.54
N VAL A 406 4.36 13.28 9.53
CA VAL A 406 5.72 12.74 9.69
C VAL A 406 6.53 13.58 10.69
N THR A 407 6.41 14.92 10.63
CA THR A 407 7.04 15.84 11.60
C THR A 407 6.59 15.53 13.03
N THR A 408 5.29 15.25 13.23
CA THR A 408 4.74 14.86 14.53
C THR A 408 5.40 13.56 15.03
N GLY A 409 5.49 12.55 14.18
CA GLY A 409 6.19 11.31 14.51
C GLY A 409 7.66 11.53 14.88
N HIS A 410 8.39 12.29 14.07
CA HIS A 410 9.80 12.62 14.33
C HIS A 410 9.98 13.40 15.64
N ARG A 411 9.13 14.41 15.89
CA ARG A 411 9.13 15.19 17.13
C ARG A 411 9.01 14.30 18.36
N TRP A 412 8.03 13.39 18.36
CA TRP A 412 7.75 12.58 19.55
C TRP A 412 8.74 11.44 19.75
N LEU A 413 9.25 10.83 18.69
CA LEU A 413 10.36 9.89 18.83
C LEU A 413 11.61 10.57 19.41
N THR A 414 11.95 11.75 18.90
CA THR A 414 13.07 12.56 19.37
C THR A 414 12.89 12.99 20.82
N TRP A 415 11.66 13.40 21.21
CA TRP A 415 11.37 13.76 22.60
C TRP A 415 11.57 12.56 23.55
N ILE A 416 11.02 11.38 23.21
CA ILE A 416 11.19 10.17 24.02
C ILE A 416 12.69 9.83 24.16
N CYS A 417 13.39 9.76 23.03
CA CYS A 417 14.83 9.44 23.02
C CYS A 417 15.66 10.46 23.83
N GLY A 418 15.31 11.74 23.75
CA GLY A 418 15.96 12.77 24.56
C GLY A 418 15.76 12.59 26.06
N GLN A 419 14.56 12.17 26.51
CA GLN A 419 14.31 11.83 27.92
C GLN A 419 15.10 10.59 28.38
N GLU A 420 15.32 9.64 27.47
CA GLU A 420 15.98 8.35 27.73
C GLU A 420 17.47 8.34 27.41
N GLN A 421 17.99 9.47 26.94
CA GLN A 421 19.40 9.63 26.54
C GLN A 421 19.82 8.62 25.45
N THR A 422 18.92 8.32 24.50
CA THR A 422 19.15 7.44 23.37
C THR A 422 19.16 8.23 22.04
N ASP A 423 19.77 7.66 20.99
CA ASP A 423 19.79 8.28 19.66
C ASP A 423 18.51 7.91 18.89
N PRO A 424 17.67 8.89 18.48
CA PRO A 424 16.43 8.62 17.75
C PRO A 424 16.65 7.91 16.42
N VAL A 425 17.77 8.16 15.73
CA VAL A 425 18.10 7.46 14.48
C VAL A 425 18.35 5.97 14.74
N GLN A 426 19.12 5.66 15.78
CA GLN A 426 19.40 4.26 16.14
C GLN A 426 18.16 3.53 16.63
N VAL A 427 17.32 4.18 17.43
CA VAL A 427 16.04 3.62 17.89
C VAL A 427 15.10 3.35 16.70
N PHE A 428 14.96 4.30 15.79
CA PHE A 428 14.17 4.13 14.57
C PHE A 428 14.68 2.95 13.73
N ARG A 429 15.99 2.92 13.41
CA ARG A 429 16.60 1.87 12.59
C ARG A 429 16.43 0.49 13.22
N SER A 430 16.61 0.38 14.53
CA SER A 430 16.41 -0.88 15.26
C SER A 430 14.94 -1.35 15.18
N ASN A 431 13.99 -0.45 15.33
CA ASN A 431 12.56 -0.76 15.19
C ASN A 431 12.21 -1.20 13.78
N VAL A 432 12.74 -0.54 12.74
CA VAL A 432 12.55 -0.97 11.35
C VAL A 432 13.15 -2.36 11.12
N GLN A 433 14.35 -2.63 11.60
CA GLN A 433 14.97 -3.95 11.50
C GLN A 433 14.16 -5.05 12.16
N GLN A 434 13.44 -4.74 13.21
CA GLN A 434 12.66 -5.70 13.98
C GLN A 434 11.22 -5.88 13.49
N TYR A 435 10.55 -4.81 13.05
CA TYR A 435 9.10 -4.81 12.80
C TYR A 435 8.72 -4.55 11.35
N TRP A 436 9.65 -4.12 10.49
CA TRP A 436 9.37 -3.90 9.07
C TRP A 436 9.84 -5.07 8.23
N VAL A 437 9.05 -5.45 7.22
CA VAL A 437 9.41 -6.53 6.28
C VAL A 437 10.06 -5.95 5.04
N GLY A 438 11.30 -6.40 4.72
CA GLY A 438 12.01 -5.99 3.53
C GLY A 438 12.75 -4.65 3.66
N ALA A 439 13.23 -4.11 2.55
CA ALA A 439 14.01 -2.87 2.52
C ALA A 439 13.12 -1.63 2.44
N LEU A 440 13.57 -0.52 3.04
CA LEU A 440 13.08 0.79 2.65
C LEU A 440 13.73 1.14 1.30
N ARG A 441 12.93 1.39 0.28
CA ARG A 441 13.42 1.53 -1.10
C ARG A 441 13.02 2.86 -1.72
N GLU A 442 13.87 3.32 -2.64
CA GLU A 442 13.60 4.47 -3.50
C GLU A 442 12.31 4.28 -4.35
N PRO A 443 11.75 5.37 -4.89
CA PRO A 443 12.24 6.73 -4.76
C PRO A 443 11.98 7.32 -3.37
N PHE A 444 12.92 8.16 -2.88
CA PHE A 444 12.73 8.97 -1.68
C PHE A 444 12.54 10.43 -2.06
N ASN A 445 11.48 11.06 -1.59
CA ASN A 445 11.32 12.51 -1.63
C ASN A 445 12.19 13.15 -0.54
N THR A 446 13.49 13.30 -0.86
CA THR A 446 14.48 13.78 0.12
C THR A 446 14.16 15.16 0.65
N GLU A 447 13.53 16.03 -0.14
CA GLU A 447 13.13 17.37 0.26
C GLU A 447 12.00 17.32 1.31
N ALA A 448 10.89 16.63 1.02
CA ALA A 448 9.78 16.51 1.95
C ALA A 448 10.18 15.75 3.23
N ARG A 449 10.99 14.69 3.10
CA ARG A 449 11.53 13.95 4.25
C ARG A 449 12.40 14.85 5.13
N MET A 450 13.26 15.69 4.54
CA MET A 450 14.10 16.64 5.27
C MET A 450 13.25 17.71 5.97
N GLN A 451 12.21 18.23 5.32
CA GLN A 451 11.25 19.17 5.93
C GLN A 451 10.56 18.55 7.15
N ALA A 452 10.27 17.25 7.09
CA ALA A 452 9.67 16.49 8.20
C ALA A 452 10.69 16.05 9.28
N GLY A 453 11.99 16.41 9.13
CA GLY A 453 13.06 16.08 10.08
C GLY A 453 13.79 14.75 9.80
N LEU A 454 13.45 14.06 8.72
CA LEU A 454 14.07 12.78 8.35
C LEU A 454 15.20 13.01 7.34
N ASP A 455 16.44 13.06 7.81
CA ASP A 455 17.61 13.04 6.95
C ASP A 455 17.96 11.61 6.49
N GLU A 456 18.94 11.46 5.58
CA GLU A 456 19.33 10.18 4.99
C GLU A 456 19.73 9.12 6.02
N ARG A 457 20.19 9.50 7.21
CA ARG A 457 20.54 8.56 8.27
C ARG A 457 19.35 7.71 8.73
N TYR A 458 18.11 8.23 8.60
CA TYR A 458 16.92 7.46 8.93
C TYR A 458 16.67 6.35 7.92
N TYR A 459 16.72 6.62 6.61
CA TYR A 459 16.21 5.70 5.59
C TYR A 459 17.29 5.09 4.66
N GLY A 460 18.48 5.71 4.59
CA GLY A 460 19.56 5.23 3.71
C GLY A 460 20.01 3.81 4.04
N ASN A 461 20.00 2.92 3.06
CA ASN A 461 20.43 1.52 3.18
C ASN A 461 19.80 0.77 4.36
N LEU A 462 18.54 1.04 4.69
CA LEU A 462 17.84 0.41 5.79
C LEU A 462 17.00 -0.78 5.31
N VAL A 463 17.25 -1.94 5.91
CA VAL A 463 16.58 -3.20 5.64
C VAL A 463 15.94 -3.70 6.93
N GLY A 464 14.66 -4.04 6.89
CA GLY A 464 13.93 -4.65 7.98
C GLY A 464 14.17 -6.16 8.09
N TYR A 465 13.34 -6.86 8.87
CA TYR A 465 13.45 -8.32 9.01
C TYR A 465 12.92 -9.04 7.76
N GLY A 466 13.25 -10.33 7.67
CA GLY A 466 12.98 -11.08 6.45
C GLY A 466 14.09 -10.90 5.41
N LYS A 467 14.21 -11.84 4.49
CA LYS A 467 15.19 -11.69 3.41
C LYS A 467 14.70 -10.62 2.43
N ALA A 468 15.57 -9.66 2.19
CA ALA A 468 15.43 -8.71 1.09
C ALA A 468 15.42 -9.44 -0.26
#